data_cf76bc9192416b345ed1db08d4cd7f1a
#
_entry.id   cf76bc9192416b345ed1db08d4cd7f1a
#
_cell.length_a   1.000
_cell.length_b   1.000
_cell.length_c   1.000
_cell.angle_alpha   90.00
_cell.angle_beta   90.00
_cell.angle_gamma   90.00
#
_symmetry.space_group_name_H-M   'P 1'
#
loop_
_entity.id
_entity.type
_entity.pdbx_description
1 polymer ?
#
loop_
_entity_poly.entity_id
_entity_poly.type
_entity_poly.pdbx_seq_one_letter_code
_entity_poly.pdbx_strand_id
1 'polypeptide(L)'
;VRGIPVVKIFQQTVYSFRAFQQAIEDYSTKAEHYQSDVCRVPQAINLTFTEGAFVFLVPAALFLAPDALAGGNFSGFVTNFAFYAVFSAVISTALAKIMFAASGMMLATTALGRINQVMEAPVQEVPANPQTPRDNRVEFQDVTFTYEEGERPALSHVSFTAEPGQTVALVGPSGGGKTTAASLIPRFWDPTSGVVRVGGVDVTWIHPHVLMDQVAFVFQNNRLFKASILENVRAARPEATREQVMEALMAAQCKDILEKLPEGLDTQI
;
A
#
# COMPACT_ATOMS: atom_id res chain seq x y z
N VAL A 1 -10.44 12.69 -6.46
CA VAL A 1 -11.00 14.01 -6.11
C VAL A 1 -9.91 15.05 -5.80
N ARG A 2 -8.65 14.67 -5.48
CA ARG A 2 -7.55 15.62 -5.22
C ARG A 2 -7.08 16.43 -6.44
N GLY A 3 -7.45 16.05 -7.68
CA GLY A 3 -7.07 16.74 -8.92
C GLY A 3 -8.03 17.82 -9.43
N ILE A 4 -9.21 17.97 -8.83
CA ILE A 4 -10.23 18.92 -9.32
C ILE A 4 -9.74 20.38 -9.36
N PRO A 5 -9.01 20.91 -8.37
CA PRO A 5 -8.50 22.27 -8.43
C PRO A 5 -7.53 22.50 -9.60
N VAL A 6 -6.67 21.52 -9.87
CA VAL A 6 -5.69 21.57 -10.97
C VAL A 6 -6.39 21.58 -12.33
N VAL A 7 -7.39 20.72 -12.52
CA VAL A 7 -8.20 20.65 -13.74
C VAL A 7 -8.93 21.97 -13.97
N LYS A 8 -9.44 22.62 -12.94
CA LYS A 8 -10.15 23.91 -13.01
C LYS A 8 -9.22 25.07 -13.39
N ILE A 9 -7.98 25.08 -12.88
CA ILE A 9 -6.98 26.11 -13.17
C ILE A 9 -6.50 26.04 -14.62
N PHE A 10 -6.29 24.83 -15.15
CA PHE A 10 -5.80 24.65 -16.51
C PHE A 10 -6.90 24.59 -17.57
N GLN A 11 -8.17 24.79 -17.23
CA GLN A 11 -9.34 24.72 -18.14
C GLN A 11 -9.41 23.45 -18.99
N GLN A 12 -8.73 22.39 -18.56
CA GLN A 12 -8.65 21.10 -19.27
C GLN A 12 -9.76 20.12 -18.84
N THR A 13 -10.93 20.65 -18.55
CA THR A 13 -12.08 19.85 -18.06
C THR A 13 -12.47 18.72 -19.01
N VAL A 14 -12.39 18.94 -20.33
CA VAL A 14 -12.86 17.95 -21.32
C VAL A 14 -11.93 16.74 -21.41
N TYR A 15 -10.61 16.94 -21.41
CA TYR A 15 -9.64 15.83 -21.53
C TYR A 15 -9.52 15.01 -20.26
N SER A 16 -9.47 15.66 -19.09
CA SER A 16 -9.45 14.94 -17.80
C SER A 16 -10.76 14.22 -17.54
N PHE A 17 -11.89 14.76 -18.00
CA PHE A 17 -13.20 14.11 -17.88
C PHE A 17 -13.30 12.88 -18.80
N ARG A 18 -12.74 12.93 -20.02
CA ARG A 18 -12.70 11.77 -20.93
C ARG A 18 -11.87 10.63 -20.38
N ALA A 19 -10.69 10.91 -19.82
CA ALA A 19 -9.85 9.87 -19.20
C ALA A 19 -10.55 9.24 -18.00
N PHE A 20 -11.25 10.05 -17.19
CA PHE A 20 -12.04 9.56 -16.06
C PHE A 20 -13.27 8.75 -16.53
N GLN A 21 -13.95 9.22 -17.56
CA GLN A 21 -15.07 8.51 -18.18
C GLN A 21 -14.61 7.16 -18.75
N GLN A 22 -13.50 7.13 -19.49
CA GLN A 22 -12.91 5.89 -20.01
C GLN A 22 -12.56 4.90 -18.89
N ALA A 23 -11.97 5.40 -17.79
CA ALA A 23 -11.65 4.55 -16.66
C ALA A 23 -12.91 3.96 -15.98
N ILE A 24 -14.02 4.71 -15.94
CA ILE A 24 -15.32 4.23 -15.46
C ILE A 24 -15.90 3.20 -16.43
N GLU A 25 -15.88 3.46 -17.73
CA GLU A 25 -16.37 2.56 -18.77
C GLU A 25 -15.58 1.26 -18.79
N ASP A 26 -14.25 1.32 -18.70
CA ASP A 26 -13.37 0.16 -18.58
C ASP A 26 -13.65 -0.66 -17.33
N TYR A 27 -13.84 0.02 -16.19
CA TYR A 27 -14.20 -0.66 -14.95
C TYR A 27 -15.58 -1.31 -15.04
N SER A 28 -16.58 -0.59 -15.57
CA SER A 28 -17.95 -1.11 -15.76
C SER A 28 -17.95 -2.33 -16.66
N THR A 29 -17.25 -2.25 -17.81
CA THR A 29 -17.15 -3.37 -18.76
C THR A 29 -16.46 -4.59 -18.12
N LYS A 30 -15.38 -4.38 -17.36
CA LYS A 30 -14.70 -5.47 -16.65
C LYS A 30 -15.58 -6.05 -15.54
N ALA A 31 -16.33 -5.21 -14.82
CA ALA A 31 -17.24 -5.66 -13.77
C ALA A 31 -18.42 -6.44 -14.36
N GLU A 32 -19.00 -5.99 -15.47
CA GLU A 32 -20.05 -6.70 -16.18
C GLU A 32 -19.56 -8.04 -16.72
N HIS A 33 -18.38 -8.08 -17.34
CA HIS A 33 -17.77 -9.30 -17.83
C HIS A 33 -17.51 -10.29 -16.69
N TYR A 34 -16.96 -9.82 -15.58
CA TYR A 34 -16.76 -10.65 -14.39
C TYR A 34 -18.09 -11.17 -13.83
N GLN A 35 -19.11 -10.33 -13.73
CA GLN A 35 -20.42 -10.71 -13.24
C GLN A 35 -21.13 -11.69 -14.19
N SER A 36 -21.08 -11.47 -15.51
CA SER A 36 -21.76 -12.29 -16.50
C SER A 36 -21.05 -13.62 -16.76
N ASP A 37 -19.74 -13.60 -16.91
CA ASP A 37 -19.01 -14.78 -17.39
C ASP A 37 -18.41 -15.62 -16.25
N VAL A 38 -18.01 -14.96 -15.14
CA VAL A 38 -17.39 -15.67 -14.02
C VAL A 38 -18.39 -15.97 -12.91
N CYS A 39 -19.26 -15.00 -12.54
CA CYS A 39 -20.15 -15.16 -11.39
C CYS A 39 -21.52 -15.74 -11.74
N ARG A 40 -22.00 -15.56 -12.96
CA ARG A 40 -23.37 -15.98 -13.36
C ARG A 40 -23.63 -17.44 -13.16
N VAL A 41 -22.75 -18.31 -13.62
CA VAL A 41 -22.92 -19.76 -13.51
C VAL A 41 -22.85 -20.23 -12.05
N PRO A 42 -21.82 -19.88 -11.25
CA PRO A 42 -21.80 -20.19 -9.83
C PRO A 42 -22.99 -19.65 -9.06
N GLN A 43 -23.44 -18.42 -9.35
CA GLN A 43 -24.63 -17.84 -8.70
C GLN A 43 -25.90 -18.58 -9.08
N ALA A 44 -26.11 -18.95 -10.34
CA ALA A 44 -27.25 -19.73 -10.78
C ALA A 44 -27.27 -21.12 -10.13
N ILE A 45 -26.13 -21.79 -10.05
CA ILE A 45 -25.96 -23.06 -9.36
C ILE A 45 -26.31 -22.89 -7.88
N ASN A 46 -25.75 -21.87 -7.22
CA ASN A 46 -26.01 -21.59 -5.82
C ASN A 46 -27.51 -21.33 -5.57
N LEU A 47 -28.12 -20.44 -6.36
CA LEU A 47 -29.57 -20.16 -6.24
C LEU A 47 -30.39 -21.44 -6.44
N THR A 48 -30.04 -22.30 -7.40
CA THR A 48 -30.73 -23.54 -7.65
C THR A 48 -30.62 -24.50 -6.45
N PHE A 49 -29.44 -24.60 -5.83
CA PHE A 49 -29.24 -25.49 -4.68
C PHE A 49 -29.79 -24.91 -3.37
N THR A 50 -29.74 -23.61 -3.16
CA THR A 50 -30.22 -22.99 -1.92
C THR A 50 -31.73 -22.73 -1.92
N GLU A 51 -32.27 -22.28 -3.03
CA GLU A 51 -33.67 -21.88 -3.18
C GLU A 51 -34.51 -22.89 -3.96
N GLY A 52 -33.86 -23.70 -4.82
CA GLY A 52 -34.52 -24.64 -5.69
C GLY A 52 -35.32 -25.71 -4.93
N ALA A 53 -34.86 -26.08 -3.74
CA ALA A 53 -35.59 -27.04 -2.90
C ALA A 53 -37.01 -26.53 -2.58
N PHE A 54 -37.16 -25.26 -2.27
CA PHE A 54 -38.49 -24.66 -2.03
C PHE A 54 -39.29 -24.47 -3.32
N VAL A 55 -38.62 -24.06 -4.41
CA VAL A 55 -39.29 -23.86 -5.71
C VAL A 55 -39.85 -25.17 -6.26
N PHE A 56 -39.14 -26.30 -6.08
CA PHE A 56 -39.61 -27.60 -6.55
C PHE A 56 -40.50 -28.33 -5.54
N LEU A 57 -40.34 -28.08 -4.23
CA LEU A 57 -41.09 -28.75 -3.18
C LEU A 57 -42.61 -28.43 -3.25
N VAL A 58 -42.95 -27.15 -3.53
CA VAL A 58 -44.34 -26.71 -3.61
C VAL A 58 -45.06 -27.32 -4.82
N PRO A 59 -44.55 -27.23 -6.07
CA PRO A 59 -45.18 -27.92 -7.20
C PRO A 59 -45.25 -29.45 -7.04
N ALA A 60 -44.17 -30.07 -6.50
CA ALA A 60 -44.19 -31.50 -6.24
C ALA A 60 -45.24 -31.88 -5.20
N ALA A 61 -45.43 -31.09 -4.16
CA ALA A 61 -46.49 -31.29 -3.16
C ALA A 61 -47.87 -31.15 -3.75
N LEU A 62 -48.11 -30.16 -4.60
CA LEU A 62 -49.39 -29.98 -5.29
C LEU A 62 -49.72 -31.15 -6.24
N PHE A 63 -48.70 -31.75 -6.87
CA PHE A 63 -48.86 -32.86 -7.76
C PHE A 63 -49.14 -34.16 -7.02
N LEU A 64 -48.49 -34.38 -5.87
CA LEU A 64 -48.58 -35.62 -5.09
C LEU A 64 -49.72 -35.64 -4.05
N ALA A 65 -50.20 -34.47 -3.65
CA ALA A 65 -51.24 -34.35 -2.62
C ALA A 65 -52.56 -35.04 -2.97
N PRO A 66 -53.07 -34.96 -4.23
CA PRO A 66 -54.33 -35.66 -4.62
C PRO A 66 -54.25 -37.17 -4.47
N ASP A 67 -53.11 -37.78 -4.88
CA ASP A 67 -52.89 -39.21 -4.77
C ASP A 67 -52.78 -39.68 -3.31
N ALA A 68 -52.11 -38.86 -2.48
CA ALA A 68 -51.98 -39.11 -1.04
C ALA A 68 -53.32 -39.03 -0.31
N LEU A 69 -54.21 -38.12 -0.74
CA LEU A 69 -55.55 -37.99 -0.25
C LEU A 69 -56.42 -39.22 -0.67
N ALA A 70 -56.36 -39.61 -1.93
CA ALA A 70 -57.08 -40.72 -2.45
C ALA A 70 -56.64 -42.08 -1.87
N GLY A 71 -55.34 -42.22 -1.64
CA GLY A 71 -54.73 -43.42 -1.05
C GLY A 71 -54.81 -43.53 0.47
N GLY A 72 -55.43 -42.58 1.17
CA GLY A 72 -55.60 -42.59 2.64
C GLY A 72 -54.33 -42.37 3.47
N ASN A 73 -53.21 -42.01 2.83
CA ASN A 73 -51.91 -41.76 3.50
C ASN A 73 -51.53 -40.28 3.56
N PHE A 74 -52.50 -39.39 3.77
CA PHE A 74 -52.32 -37.96 3.80
C PHE A 74 -51.44 -37.53 4.99
N SER A 75 -51.54 -38.17 6.15
CA SER A 75 -50.74 -37.90 7.34
C SER A 75 -49.22 -38.14 7.06
N GLY A 76 -48.89 -39.26 6.40
CA GLY A 76 -47.51 -39.56 5.98
C GLY A 76 -46.96 -38.55 4.98
N PHE A 77 -47.82 -38.12 4.02
CA PHE A 77 -47.45 -37.07 3.07
C PHE A 77 -47.11 -35.74 3.74
N VAL A 78 -47.98 -35.27 4.67
CA VAL A 78 -47.71 -34.02 5.41
C VAL A 78 -46.45 -34.11 6.26
N THR A 79 -46.23 -35.24 6.92
CA THR A 79 -45.01 -35.46 7.73
C THR A 79 -43.74 -35.39 6.86
N ASN A 80 -43.77 -36.10 5.71
CA ASN A 80 -42.65 -36.05 4.78
C ASN A 80 -42.43 -34.66 4.18
N PHE A 81 -43.48 -33.96 3.81
CA PHE A 81 -43.40 -32.59 3.31
C PHE A 81 -42.75 -31.66 4.33
N ALA A 82 -43.22 -31.70 5.58
CA ALA A 82 -42.68 -30.90 6.67
C ALA A 82 -41.19 -31.23 6.91
N PHE A 83 -40.83 -32.55 6.90
CA PHE A 83 -39.47 -32.97 7.04
C PHE A 83 -38.55 -32.41 5.91
N TYR A 84 -38.95 -32.53 4.66
CA TYR A 84 -38.18 -32.01 3.53
C TYR A 84 -38.08 -30.49 3.55
N ALA A 85 -39.15 -29.79 3.96
CA ALA A 85 -39.14 -28.33 4.09
C ALA A 85 -38.13 -27.86 5.13
N VAL A 86 -38.13 -28.46 6.31
CA VAL A 86 -37.16 -28.13 7.37
C VAL A 86 -35.75 -28.53 6.97
N PHE A 87 -35.58 -29.71 6.40
CA PHE A 87 -34.26 -30.22 6.02
C PHE A 87 -33.61 -29.40 4.88
N SER A 88 -34.42 -28.95 3.91
CA SER A 88 -33.91 -28.08 2.85
C SER A 88 -33.42 -26.72 3.38
N ALA A 89 -34.13 -26.14 4.37
CA ALA A 89 -33.69 -24.91 5.03
C ALA A 89 -32.33 -25.10 5.76
N VAL A 90 -32.14 -26.23 6.42
CA VAL A 90 -30.86 -26.56 7.09
C VAL A 90 -29.71 -26.70 6.06
N ILE A 91 -29.96 -27.37 4.94
CA ILE A 91 -28.96 -27.51 3.86
C ILE A 91 -28.61 -26.14 3.27
N SER A 92 -29.63 -25.32 2.96
CA SER A 92 -29.41 -23.98 2.39
C SER A 92 -28.55 -23.09 3.30
N THR A 93 -28.84 -23.11 4.60
CA THR A 93 -28.03 -22.34 5.57
C THR A 93 -26.60 -22.86 5.71
N ALA A 94 -26.39 -24.19 5.63
CA ALA A 94 -25.07 -24.79 5.66
C ALA A 94 -24.24 -24.42 4.43
N LEU A 95 -24.85 -24.49 3.23
CA LEU A 95 -24.19 -24.08 1.97
C LEU A 95 -23.85 -22.59 1.97
N ALA A 96 -24.75 -21.72 2.45
CA ALA A 96 -24.47 -20.30 2.59
C ALA A 96 -23.26 -20.04 3.51
N LYS A 97 -23.18 -20.72 4.66
CA LYS A 97 -22.03 -20.61 5.57
C LYS A 97 -20.71 -21.03 4.91
N ILE A 98 -20.70 -22.09 4.12
CA ILE A 98 -19.51 -22.55 3.38
C ILE A 98 -19.07 -21.50 2.37
N MET A 99 -20.00 -20.89 1.64
CA MET A 99 -19.69 -19.83 0.68
C MET A 99 -19.09 -18.57 1.33
N PHE A 100 -19.69 -18.12 2.43
CA PHE A 100 -19.15 -16.97 3.17
C PHE A 100 -17.78 -17.27 3.78
N ALA A 101 -17.55 -18.49 4.27
CA ALA A 101 -16.25 -18.92 4.76
C ALA A 101 -15.19 -18.91 3.63
N ALA A 102 -15.51 -19.36 2.44
CA ALA A 102 -14.62 -19.32 1.29
C ALA A 102 -14.22 -17.89 0.90
N SER A 103 -15.18 -16.95 0.91
CA SER A 103 -14.91 -15.52 0.65
C SER A 103 -13.99 -14.92 1.72
N GLY A 104 -14.23 -15.25 2.99
CA GLY A 104 -13.39 -14.82 4.11
C GLY A 104 -11.95 -15.36 3.99
N MET A 105 -11.80 -16.62 3.57
CA MET A 105 -10.49 -17.24 3.34
C MET A 105 -9.71 -16.56 2.21
N MET A 106 -10.38 -16.21 1.10
CA MET A 106 -9.77 -15.48 0.00
C MET A 106 -9.27 -14.09 0.44
N LEU A 107 -10.05 -13.37 1.23
CA LEU A 107 -9.63 -12.08 1.79
C LEU A 107 -8.43 -12.22 2.73
N ALA A 108 -8.47 -13.23 3.61
CA ALA A 108 -7.37 -13.53 4.53
C ALA A 108 -6.09 -13.90 3.79
N THR A 109 -6.18 -14.73 2.74
CA THR A 109 -5.03 -15.11 1.90
C THR A 109 -4.43 -13.89 1.19
N THR A 110 -5.28 -13.00 0.66
CA THR A 110 -4.81 -11.77 0.02
C THR A 110 -4.11 -10.84 1.03
N ALA A 111 -4.67 -10.71 2.24
CA ALA A 111 -4.06 -9.90 3.29
C ALA A 111 -2.72 -10.51 3.75
N LEU A 112 -2.66 -11.83 3.92
CA LEU A 112 -1.43 -12.55 4.27
C LEU A 112 -0.35 -12.38 3.18
N GLY A 113 -0.74 -12.46 1.90
CA GLY A 113 0.17 -12.22 0.78
C GLY A 113 0.79 -10.82 0.82
N ARG A 114 0.01 -9.79 1.15
CA ARG A 114 0.53 -8.42 1.33
C ARG A 114 1.47 -8.30 2.53
N ILE A 115 1.16 -8.96 3.63
CA ILE A 115 2.02 -8.99 4.82
C ILE A 115 3.34 -9.68 4.47
N ASN A 116 3.29 -10.86 3.84
CA ASN A 116 4.48 -11.59 3.44
C ASN A 116 5.34 -10.79 2.47
N GLN A 117 4.75 -10.08 1.51
CA GLN A 117 5.48 -9.21 0.59
C GLN A 117 6.30 -8.14 1.32
N VAL A 118 5.78 -7.60 2.42
CA VAL A 118 6.51 -6.63 3.25
C VAL A 118 7.57 -7.33 4.11
N MET A 119 7.24 -8.49 4.70
CA MET A 119 8.15 -9.24 5.58
C MET A 119 9.32 -9.89 4.83
N GLU A 120 9.10 -10.28 3.58
CA GLU A 120 10.10 -10.92 2.71
C GLU A 120 10.82 -9.91 1.80
N ALA A 121 10.52 -8.60 1.96
CA ALA A 121 11.23 -7.56 1.22
C ALA A 121 12.74 -7.69 1.45
N PRO A 122 13.57 -7.62 0.39
CA PRO A 122 15.00 -7.75 0.53
C PRO A 122 15.55 -6.66 1.47
N VAL A 123 16.22 -7.10 2.51
CA VAL A 123 16.89 -6.19 3.46
C VAL A 123 18.27 -5.91 2.93
N GLN A 124 18.69 -4.65 2.99
CA GLN A 124 20.07 -4.29 2.64
C GLN A 124 21.06 -5.04 3.52
N GLU A 125 22.06 -5.64 2.89
CA GLU A 125 23.09 -6.38 3.60
C GLU A 125 23.90 -5.44 4.51
N VAL A 126 24.02 -5.82 5.77
CA VAL A 126 24.91 -5.16 6.72
C VAL A 126 26.29 -5.79 6.59
N PRO A 127 27.35 -5.01 6.35
CA PRO A 127 28.68 -5.57 6.18
C PRO A 127 29.16 -6.28 7.47
N ALA A 128 29.80 -7.45 7.31
CA ALA A 128 30.31 -8.21 8.44
C ALA A 128 31.42 -7.46 9.22
N ASN A 129 32.18 -6.62 8.52
CA ASN A 129 33.22 -5.77 9.10
C ASN A 129 32.98 -4.32 8.68
N PRO A 130 32.05 -3.61 9.35
CA PRO A 130 31.71 -2.24 8.98
C PRO A 130 32.89 -1.29 9.21
N GLN A 131 33.06 -0.38 8.26
CA GLN A 131 34.07 0.67 8.34
C GLN A 131 33.41 1.99 8.80
N THR A 132 34.17 2.83 9.46
CA THR A 132 33.73 4.14 9.92
C THR A 132 34.23 5.23 9.00
N PRO A 133 33.40 6.15 8.49
CA PRO A 133 33.81 7.32 7.74
C PRO A 133 34.83 8.17 8.53
N ARG A 134 35.79 8.76 7.87
CA ARG A 134 36.81 9.59 8.50
C ARG A 134 36.41 11.06 8.60
N ASP A 135 35.59 11.49 7.65
CA ASP A 135 35.05 12.85 7.54
C ASP A 135 33.67 12.83 6.84
N ASN A 136 33.15 13.98 6.46
CA ASN A 136 31.87 14.13 5.79
C ASN A 136 32.01 14.37 4.28
N ARG A 137 33.13 14.03 3.67
CA ARG A 137 33.33 14.14 2.24
C ARG A 137 32.47 13.12 1.51
N VAL A 138 31.79 13.56 0.47
CA VAL A 138 30.95 12.71 -0.39
C VAL A 138 31.60 12.60 -1.76
N GLU A 139 31.79 11.38 -2.24
CA GLU A 139 32.38 11.10 -3.54
C GLU A 139 31.49 10.15 -4.35
N PHE A 140 31.22 10.55 -5.58
CA PHE A 140 30.64 9.69 -6.61
C PHE A 140 31.73 9.36 -7.62
N GLN A 141 31.92 8.08 -7.87
CA GLN A 141 32.92 7.60 -8.84
C GLN A 141 32.25 6.70 -9.87
N ASP A 142 32.05 7.23 -11.06
CA ASP A 142 31.46 6.55 -12.23
C ASP A 142 30.12 5.87 -11.92
N VAL A 143 29.25 6.54 -11.17
CA VAL A 143 28.01 5.98 -10.64
C VAL A 143 26.95 5.92 -11.72
N THR A 144 26.44 4.72 -11.95
CA THR A 144 25.26 4.45 -12.76
C THR A 144 24.20 3.80 -11.88
N PHE A 145 22.95 4.23 -12.00
CA PHE A 145 21.84 3.67 -11.24
C PHE A 145 20.57 3.54 -12.08
N THR A 146 19.94 2.37 -12.00
CA THR A 146 18.67 2.06 -12.65
C THR A 146 17.72 1.49 -11.60
N TYR A 147 16.49 2.03 -11.51
CA TYR A 147 15.43 1.46 -10.66
C TYR A 147 14.98 0.11 -11.21
N GLU A 148 14.55 -0.83 -10.35
CA GLU A 148 14.14 -2.19 -10.74
C GLU A 148 13.04 -2.20 -11.82
N GLU A 149 12.10 -1.26 -11.77
CA GLU A 149 11.02 -1.11 -12.76
C GLU A 149 11.41 -0.23 -13.96
N GLY A 150 12.65 0.28 -14.00
CA GLY A 150 13.10 1.25 -14.99
C GLY A 150 13.83 0.62 -16.16
N GLU A 151 13.41 0.92 -17.39
CA GLU A 151 14.15 0.51 -18.62
C GLU A 151 15.40 1.36 -18.88
N ARG A 152 15.51 2.53 -18.27
CA ARG A 152 16.60 3.50 -18.50
C ARG A 152 17.27 3.89 -17.20
N PRO A 153 18.59 4.10 -17.22
CA PRO A 153 19.31 4.56 -16.04
C PRO A 153 18.84 5.95 -15.62
N ALA A 154 18.58 6.11 -14.32
CA ALA A 154 18.27 7.39 -13.71
C ALA A 154 19.53 8.23 -13.50
N LEU A 155 20.68 7.57 -13.33
CA LEU A 155 22.02 8.17 -13.34
C LEU A 155 22.89 7.36 -14.27
N SER A 156 23.75 8.04 -15.05
CA SER A 156 24.68 7.40 -15.99
C SER A 156 26.06 8.05 -15.87
N HIS A 157 27.05 7.26 -15.40
CA HIS A 157 28.46 7.64 -15.30
C HIS A 157 28.68 8.97 -14.55
N VAL A 158 27.99 9.16 -13.41
CA VAL A 158 28.08 10.40 -12.62
C VAL A 158 29.30 10.34 -11.70
N SER A 159 30.15 11.37 -11.78
CA SER A 159 31.30 11.54 -10.91
C SER A 159 31.38 12.98 -10.40
N PHE A 160 31.47 13.14 -9.10
CA PHE A 160 31.75 14.42 -8.45
C PHE A 160 32.25 14.20 -7.02
N THR A 161 32.80 15.24 -6.44
CA THR A 161 33.21 15.25 -5.03
C THR A 161 32.64 16.50 -4.34
N ALA A 162 32.12 16.33 -3.16
CA ALA A 162 31.71 17.39 -2.24
C ALA A 162 32.60 17.33 -1.00
N GLU A 163 33.40 18.37 -0.78
CA GLU A 163 34.31 18.45 0.35
C GLU A 163 33.58 18.81 1.66
N PRO A 164 34.11 18.43 2.83
CA PRO A 164 33.49 18.82 4.11
C PRO A 164 33.29 20.33 4.21
N GLY A 165 32.08 20.75 4.64
CA GLY A 165 31.69 22.14 4.74
C GLY A 165 31.34 22.84 3.43
N GLN A 166 31.45 22.14 2.29
CA GLN A 166 31.08 22.70 1.00
C GLN A 166 29.57 22.59 0.76
N THR A 167 28.97 23.65 0.22
CA THR A 167 27.61 23.62 -0.32
C THR A 167 27.65 23.27 -1.80
N VAL A 168 27.01 22.19 -2.19
CA VAL A 168 26.94 21.69 -3.58
C VAL A 168 25.51 21.76 -4.06
N ALA A 169 25.27 22.36 -5.23
CA ALA A 169 23.97 22.39 -5.87
C ALA A 169 23.90 21.39 -7.04
N LEU A 170 22.95 20.48 -6.99
CA LEU A 170 22.63 19.60 -8.12
C LEU A 170 21.60 20.29 -9.03
N VAL A 171 22.02 20.69 -10.22
CA VAL A 171 21.18 21.44 -11.16
C VAL A 171 20.86 20.58 -12.39
N GLY A 172 19.63 20.68 -12.89
CA GLY A 172 19.19 19.96 -14.08
C GLY A 172 17.67 19.93 -14.22
N PRO A 173 17.15 19.41 -15.34
CA PRO A 173 15.72 19.34 -15.60
C PRO A 173 14.97 18.43 -14.60
N SER A 174 13.66 18.54 -14.55
CA SER A 174 12.83 17.59 -13.79
C SER A 174 13.04 16.17 -14.35
N GLY A 175 13.21 15.17 -13.48
CA GLY A 175 13.54 13.80 -13.89
C GLY A 175 15.03 13.58 -14.20
N GLY A 176 15.91 14.57 -14.09
CA GLY A 176 17.35 14.45 -14.36
C GLY A 176 18.18 13.76 -13.28
N GLY A 177 17.59 12.92 -12.43
CA GLY A 177 18.31 12.09 -11.46
C GLY A 177 18.82 12.80 -10.20
N LYS A 178 18.52 14.10 -9.98
CA LYS A 178 19.00 14.86 -8.80
C LYS A 178 18.61 14.24 -7.47
N THR A 179 17.36 13.88 -7.31
CA THR A 179 16.84 13.23 -6.10
C THR A 179 17.42 11.83 -5.96
N THR A 180 17.59 11.12 -7.07
CA THR A 180 18.23 9.79 -7.10
C THR A 180 19.67 9.88 -6.60
N ALA A 181 20.47 10.84 -7.12
CA ALA A 181 21.84 11.04 -6.65
C ALA A 181 21.87 11.35 -5.13
N ALA A 182 21.00 12.26 -4.66
CA ALA A 182 20.90 12.54 -3.23
C ALA A 182 20.52 11.29 -2.40
N SER A 183 19.67 10.41 -2.93
CA SER A 183 19.18 9.20 -2.23
C SER A 183 20.23 8.07 -2.15
N LEU A 184 21.25 8.09 -2.99
CA LEU A 184 22.36 7.13 -2.92
C LEU A 184 23.34 7.45 -1.79
N ILE A 185 23.42 8.69 -1.32
CA ILE A 185 24.30 9.10 -0.22
C ILE A 185 23.91 8.39 1.10
N PRO A 186 22.63 8.45 1.56
CA PRO A 186 22.17 7.70 2.72
C PRO A 186 21.99 6.19 2.44
N ARG A 187 22.37 5.72 1.26
CA ARG A 187 22.21 4.33 0.84
C ARG A 187 20.74 3.87 0.90
N PHE A 188 19.79 4.68 0.44
CA PHE A 188 18.42 4.19 0.25
C PHE A 188 18.34 3.19 -0.90
N TRP A 189 19.32 3.23 -1.80
CA TRP A 189 19.54 2.31 -2.91
C TRP A 189 21.03 2.07 -3.07
N ASP A 190 21.41 0.90 -3.53
CA ASP A 190 22.79 0.62 -3.94
C ASP A 190 22.97 0.97 -5.42
N PRO A 191 24.08 1.56 -5.85
CA PRO A 191 24.32 1.87 -7.27
C PRO A 191 24.39 0.59 -8.11
N THR A 192 23.89 0.65 -9.36
CA THR A 192 24.00 -0.48 -10.31
C THR A 192 25.46 -0.72 -10.71
N SER A 193 26.25 0.34 -10.84
CA SER A 193 27.69 0.29 -11.03
C SER A 193 28.35 1.57 -10.54
N GLY A 194 29.67 1.55 -10.36
CA GLY A 194 30.41 2.64 -9.73
C GLY A 194 30.34 2.57 -8.20
N VAL A 195 30.82 3.62 -7.53
CA VAL A 195 30.94 3.65 -6.07
C VAL A 195 30.53 5.00 -5.53
N VAL A 196 29.74 5.00 -4.44
CA VAL A 196 29.44 6.17 -3.61
C VAL A 196 30.22 6.04 -2.31
N ARG A 197 30.97 7.08 -1.93
CA ARG A 197 31.72 7.09 -0.67
C ARG A 197 31.31 8.24 0.23
N VAL A 198 31.34 7.98 1.52
CA VAL A 198 31.23 8.99 2.58
C VAL A 198 32.46 8.88 3.47
N GLY A 199 33.18 9.97 3.64
CA GLY A 199 34.44 9.99 4.42
C GLY A 199 35.50 9.01 3.93
N GLY A 200 35.56 8.81 2.61
CA GLY A 200 36.50 7.89 1.96
C GLY A 200 36.10 6.41 2.03
N VAL A 201 34.98 6.07 2.67
CA VAL A 201 34.47 4.69 2.80
C VAL A 201 33.27 4.50 1.86
N ASP A 202 33.24 3.40 1.12
CA ASP A 202 32.10 2.99 0.32
C ASP A 202 30.87 2.84 1.24
N VAL A 203 29.74 3.43 0.87
CA VAL A 203 28.49 3.40 1.68
C VAL A 203 28.00 1.98 1.95
N THR A 204 28.34 1.02 1.11
CA THR A 204 28.01 -0.40 1.28
C THR A 204 28.79 -1.06 2.43
N TRP A 205 29.94 -0.50 2.80
CA TRP A 205 30.79 -0.97 3.91
C TRP A 205 30.56 -0.21 5.21
N ILE A 206 29.66 0.77 5.22
CA ILE A 206 29.31 1.53 6.43
C ILE A 206 28.08 0.86 7.08
N HIS A 207 28.11 0.71 8.41
CA HIS A 207 26.92 0.24 9.12
C HIS A 207 25.78 1.26 8.96
N PRO A 208 24.55 0.85 8.63
CA PRO A 208 23.43 1.78 8.35
C PRO A 208 23.22 2.83 9.44
N HIS A 209 23.28 2.46 10.71
CA HIS A 209 23.14 3.44 11.82
C HIS A 209 24.27 4.49 11.80
N VAL A 210 25.51 4.09 11.55
CA VAL A 210 26.64 5.02 11.49
C VAL A 210 26.47 5.98 10.31
N LEU A 211 25.98 5.50 9.18
CA LEU A 211 25.70 6.34 8.02
C LEU A 211 24.55 7.33 8.30
N MET A 212 23.48 6.88 8.92
CA MET A 212 22.33 7.72 9.29
C MET A 212 22.70 8.77 10.34
N ASP A 213 23.65 8.51 11.22
CA ASP A 213 24.15 9.50 12.19
C ASP A 213 24.91 10.66 11.51
N GLN A 214 25.39 10.46 10.28
CA GLN A 214 26.15 11.46 9.53
C GLN A 214 25.34 12.18 8.45
N VAL A 215 24.19 11.63 8.06
CA VAL A 215 23.38 12.14 6.95
C VAL A 215 22.00 12.58 7.46
N ALA A 216 21.66 13.85 7.34
CA ALA A 216 20.32 14.33 7.47
C ALA A 216 19.68 14.51 6.09
N PHE A 217 18.51 13.92 5.87
CA PHE A 217 17.82 13.96 4.59
C PHE A 217 16.46 14.66 4.71
N VAL A 218 16.21 15.68 3.89
CA VAL A 218 14.94 16.38 3.82
C VAL A 218 14.22 15.98 2.53
N PHE A 219 13.11 15.27 2.67
CA PHE A 219 12.29 14.83 1.53
C PHE A 219 11.47 15.98 0.94
N GLN A 220 11.18 15.91 -0.35
CA GLN A 220 10.30 16.86 -1.04
C GLN A 220 8.85 16.77 -0.52
N ASN A 221 8.40 15.56 -0.17
CA ASN A 221 7.07 15.27 0.35
C ASN A 221 7.20 14.73 1.77
N ASN A 222 7.35 15.62 2.75
CA ASN A 222 7.40 15.23 4.16
C ASN A 222 6.02 14.84 4.66
N ARG A 223 5.97 13.76 5.44
CA ARG A 223 4.79 13.33 6.18
C ARG A 223 5.12 13.32 7.67
N LEU A 224 4.22 13.87 8.44
CA LEU A 224 4.32 13.85 9.90
C LEU A 224 3.45 12.71 10.44
N PHE A 225 3.85 12.15 11.57
CA PHE A 225 3.04 11.19 12.31
C PHE A 225 1.87 11.91 12.96
N LYS A 226 0.74 11.22 13.12
CA LYS A 226 -0.39 11.71 13.93
C LYS A 226 0.00 11.68 15.40
N ALA A 227 0.75 12.68 15.81
CA ALA A 227 1.34 12.83 17.14
C ALA A 227 1.65 14.30 17.36
N SER A 228 2.13 14.68 18.55
CA SER A 228 2.57 16.05 18.81
C SER A 228 3.80 16.44 17.97
N ILE A 229 4.06 17.73 17.84
CA ILE A 229 5.30 18.22 17.22
C ILE A 229 6.51 17.69 17.99
N LEU A 230 6.45 17.69 19.31
CA LEU A 230 7.50 17.13 20.17
C LEU A 230 7.84 15.70 19.80
N GLU A 231 6.82 14.82 19.66
CA GLU A 231 7.00 13.42 19.31
C GLU A 231 7.52 13.25 17.89
N ASN A 232 7.05 14.04 16.93
CA ASN A 232 7.55 14.03 15.57
C ASN A 232 9.03 14.37 15.47
N VAL A 233 9.51 15.39 16.20
CA VAL A 233 10.91 15.78 16.22
C VAL A 233 11.75 14.76 16.99
N ARG A 234 11.22 14.18 18.07
CA ARG A 234 11.87 13.11 18.83
C ARG A 234 11.97 11.78 18.08
N ALA A 235 11.23 11.59 17.00
CA ALA A 235 11.22 10.29 16.28
C ALA A 235 12.63 9.80 15.91
N ALA A 236 13.54 10.72 15.59
CA ALA A 236 14.94 10.39 15.29
C ALA A 236 15.81 10.16 16.54
N ARG A 237 15.43 10.71 17.69
CA ARG A 237 16.14 10.61 18.96
C ARG A 237 15.14 10.62 20.12
N PRO A 238 14.56 9.46 20.49
CA PRO A 238 13.51 9.34 21.51
C PRO A 238 13.91 9.93 22.88
N GLU A 239 15.21 9.84 23.21
CA GLU A 239 15.76 10.32 24.49
C GLU A 239 16.01 11.84 24.52
N ALA A 240 15.76 12.56 23.41
CA ALA A 240 16.00 14.02 23.39
C ALA A 240 15.11 14.74 24.40
N THR A 241 15.70 15.69 25.15
CA THR A 241 14.92 16.53 26.07
C THR A 241 14.09 17.55 25.32
N ARG A 242 13.11 18.15 25.99
CA ARG A 242 12.27 19.21 25.40
C ARG A 242 13.10 20.42 24.96
N GLU A 243 14.13 20.76 25.72
CA GLU A 243 15.06 21.83 25.43
C GLU A 243 15.87 21.53 24.15
N GLN A 244 16.38 20.32 24.01
CA GLN A 244 17.10 19.89 22.81
C GLN A 244 16.21 19.90 21.55
N VAL A 245 14.94 19.50 21.69
CA VAL A 245 13.94 19.60 20.61
C VAL A 245 13.71 21.06 20.22
N MET A 246 13.59 21.95 21.21
CA MET A 246 13.40 23.37 20.95
C MET A 246 14.64 23.95 20.25
N GLU A 247 15.83 23.64 20.71
CA GLU A 247 17.09 24.07 20.10
C GLU A 247 17.18 23.62 18.62
N ALA A 248 16.85 22.36 18.33
CA ALA A 248 16.82 21.82 16.97
C ALA A 248 15.80 22.56 16.09
N LEU A 249 14.62 22.87 16.59
CA LEU A 249 13.61 23.62 15.86
C LEU A 249 14.02 25.08 15.61
N MET A 250 14.71 25.71 16.57
CA MET A 250 15.27 27.05 16.37
C MET A 250 16.38 27.04 15.32
N ALA A 251 17.26 26.03 15.35
CA ALA A 251 18.30 25.86 14.34
C ALA A 251 17.69 25.63 12.93
N ALA A 252 16.57 24.91 12.86
CA ALA A 252 15.80 24.70 11.64
C ALA A 252 14.93 25.90 11.23
N GLN A 253 15.04 27.05 11.89
CA GLN A 253 14.26 28.28 11.62
C GLN A 253 12.73 28.08 11.73
N CYS A 254 12.27 27.17 12.61
CA CYS A 254 10.85 26.89 12.81
C CYS A 254 10.14 27.81 13.80
N LYS A 255 10.79 28.91 14.28
CA LYS A 255 10.25 29.83 15.28
C LYS A 255 8.86 30.36 14.88
N ASP A 256 8.74 30.89 13.67
CA ASP A 256 7.50 31.51 13.18
C ASP A 256 6.34 30.50 13.06
N ILE A 257 6.67 29.21 12.91
CA ILE A 257 5.67 28.13 12.87
C ILE A 257 5.19 27.87 14.30
N LEU A 258 6.11 27.71 15.25
CA LEU A 258 5.78 27.44 16.66
C LEU A 258 4.96 28.54 17.29
N GLU A 259 5.26 29.82 17.01
CA GLU A 259 4.52 30.97 17.52
C GLU A 259 3.06 31.04 17.07
N LYS A 260 2.73 30.36 15.92
CA LYS A 260 1.37 30.29 15.39
C LYS A 260 0.58 29.11 15.92
N LEU A 261 1.23 28.19 16.64
CA LEU A 261 0.59 26.98 17.13
C LEU A 261 0.02 27.21 18.56
N PRO A 262 -1.24 26.83 18.81
CA PRO A 262 -1.93 27.14 20.05
C PRO A 262 -1.29 26.48 21.28
N GLU A 263 -0.70 25.30 21.12
CA GLU A 263 -0.08 24.54 22.22
C GLU A 263 1.44 24.34 22.01
N GLY A 264 2.04 25.11 21.07
CA GLY A 264 3.47 25.02 20.77
C GLY A 264 3.91 23.61 20.42
N LEU A 265 4.88 23.04 21.15
CA LEU A 265 5.39 21.67 20.91
C LEU A 265 4.37 20.56 21.15
N ASP A 266 3.34 20.79 21.96
CA ASP A 266 2.34 19.78 22.30
C ASP A 266 1.17 19.76 21.31
N THR A 267 1.19 20.68 20.34
CA THR A 267 0.18 20.71 19.27
C THR A 267 0.15 19.40 18.51
N GLN A 268 -1.04 18.78 18.43
CA GLN A 268 -1.29 17.55 17.69
C GLN A 268 -1.45 17.85 16.20
N ILE A 269 -0.90 16.96 15.35
CA ILE A 269 -0.91 17.07 13.88
C ILE A 269 -1.86 16.04 13.28
#